data_0bdabc4fe272123ca058915e2ccfad6a
#
_entry.id   0bdabc4fe272123ca058915e2ccfad6a
#
_cell.length_a   1.000
_cell.length_b   1.000
_cell.length_c   1.000
_cell.angle_alpha   90.00
_cell.angle_beta   90.00
_cell.angle_gamma   90.00
#
_symmetry.space_group_name_H-M   'P 1'
#
loop_
_entity.id
_entity.type
_entity.pdbx_description
1 polymer ?
#
loop_
_entity_poly.entity_id
_entity_poly.type
_entity_poly.pdbx_seq_one_letter_code
_entity_poly.pdbx_strand_id
1 'polypeptide(L)'
;MWETDSVIIYFYISFVVLALWGVGQAWLSQTRTETIHPFKAFVHLLAFYLSYLLFPLFFFSLFAGWSGYYSIHEAIFIFLLSSLLIYARFIEPHHVVVKTQQYQLNPDQKMQKPIKLVLIADLHIGL
;
A
#
# COMPACT_ATOMS: atom_id res chain seq x y z
N MET A 1 30.28 -17.61 -4.53
CA MET A 1 30.31 -17.16 -3.13
C MET A 1 30.42 -15.63 -3.04
N TRP A 2 31.44 -15.01 -3.59
CA TRP A 2 31.64 -13.55 -3.57
C TRP A 2 30.49 -12.75 -4.25
N GLU A 3 29.90 -13.26 -5.31
CA GLU A 3 28.79 -12.59 -6.00
C GLU A 3 27.51 -12.54 -5.16
N THR A 4 27.21 -13.61 -4.42
CA THR A 4 26.02 -13.68 -3.56
C THR A 4 26.10 -12.67 -2.42
N ASP A 5 27.29 -12.55 -1.79
CA ASP A 5 27.50 -11.60 -0.69
C ASP A 5 27.34 -10.14 -1.17
N SER A 6 27.83 -9.85 -2.38
CA SER A 6 27.68 -8.53 -2.98
C SER A 6 26.21 -8.18 -3.23
N VAL A 7 25.40 -9.10 -3.73
CA VAL A 7 23.96 -8.89 -3.97
C VAL A 7 23.22 -8.63 -2.66
N ILE A 8 23.53 -9.38 -1.60
CA ILE A 8 22.94 -9.18 -0.28
C ILE A 8 23.26 -7.78 0.25
N ILE A 9 24.49 -7.31 0.10
CA ILE A 9 24.89 -5.96 0.50
C ILE A 9 24.06 -4.89 -0.25
N TYR A 10 23.81 -5.06 -1.55
CA TYR A 10 22.97 -4.13 -2.31
C TYR A 10 21.51 -4.11 -1.82
N PHE A 11 20.95 -5.26 -1.43
CA PHE A 11 19.63 -5.28 -0.80
C PHE A 11 19.61 -4.53 0.53
N TYR A 12 20.58 -4.74 1.41
CA TYR A 12 20.69 -4.00 2.67
C TYR A 12 20.81 -2.49 2.44
N ILE A 13 21.66 -2.08 1.51
CA ILE A 13 21.82 -0.67 1.15
C ILE A 13 20.48 -0.10 0.65
N SER A 14 19.76 -0.81 -0.22
CA SER A 14 18.47 -0.37 -0.72
C SER A 14 17.42 -0.21 0.38
N PHE A 15 17.38 -1.13 1.35
CA PHE A 15 16.52 -1.01 2.54
C PHE A 15 16.84 0.23 3.36
N VAL A 16 18.10 0.46 3.67
CA VAL A 16 18.53 1.63 4.46
C VAL A 16 18.20 2.92 3.72
N VAL A 17 18.50 3.02 2.44
CA VAL A 17 18.23 4.21 1.63
C VAL A 17 16.74 4.50 1.56
N LEU A 18 15.90 3.50 1.29
CA LEU A 18 14.45 3.67 1.25
C LEU A 18 13.85 3.99 2.61
N ALA A 19 14.37 3.40 3.69
CA ALA A 19 13.91 3.71 5.04
C ALA A 19 14.21 5.18 5.40
N LEU A 20 15.43 5.64 5.15
CA LEU A 20 15.82 7.03 5.38
C LEU A 20 15.02 8.01 4.52
N TRP A 21 14.82 7.67 3.24
CA TRP A 21 13.96 8.44 2.35
C TRP A 21 12.52 8.51 2.89
N GLY A 22 11.95 7.38 3.33
CA GLY A 22 10.59 7.31 3.86
C GLY A 22 10.40 8.15 5.12
N VAL A 23 11.36 8.09 6.06
CA VAL A 23 11.36 8.95 7.25
C VAL A 23 11.47 10.42 6.86
N GLY A 24 12.37 10.77 5.94
CA GLY A 24 12.53 12.14 5.45
C GLY A 24 11.27 12.68 4.79
N GLN A 25 10.62 11.89 3.94
CA GLN A 25 9.37 12.29 3.29
C GLN A 25 8.21 12.44 4.29
N ALA A 26 8.09 11.54 5.26
CA ALA A 26 7.08 11.65 6.31
C ALA A 26 7.27 12.94 7.13
N TRP A 27 8.51 13.26 7.48
CA TRP A 27 8.83 14.50 8.20
C TRP A 27 8.51 15.75 7.38
N LEU A 28 8.97 15.80 6.13
CA LEU A 28 8.73 16.93 5.22
C LEU A 28 7.24 17.14 4.92
N SER A 29 6.50 16.05 4.72
CA SER A 29 5.06 16.11 4.44
C SER A 29 4.28 16.58 5.66
N GLN A 30 4.65 16.10 6.86
CA GLN A 30 4.01 16.53 8.10
C GLN A 30 4.21 18.02 8.37
N THR A 31 5.41 18.57 8.08
CA THR A 31 5.68 20.00 8.30
C THR A 31 4.91 20.92 7.33
N ARG A 32 4.44 20.37 6.20
CA ARG A 32 3.65 21.12 5.20
C ARG A 32 2.15 21.09 5.45
N THR A 33 1.67 20.21 6.31
CA THR A 33 0.24 20.05 6.61
C THR A 33 -0.09 20.70 7.95
N GLU A 34 -1.03 21.65 7.94
CA GLU A 34 -1.61 22.19 9.18
C GLU A 34 -2.58 21.16 9.76
N THR A 35 -2.09 20.34 10.67
CA THR A 35 -2.90 19.31 11.33
C THR A 35 -3.06 19.59 12.81
N ILE A 36 -4.26 19.30 13.35
CA ILE A 36 -4.55 19.42 14.79
C ILE A 36 -3.73 18.43 15.62
N HIS A 37 -3.33 17.29 15.00
CA HIS A 37 -2.57 16.24 15.64
C HIS A 37 -1.31 15.88 14.83
N PRO A 38 -0.21 16.66 14.94
CA PRO A 38 0.98 16.47 14.11
C PRO A 38 1.66 15.10 14.31
N PHE A 39 1.65 14.56 15.51
CA PHE A 39 2.23 13.24 15.79
C PHE A 39 1.44 12.12 15.09
N LYS A 40 0.11 12.17 15.15
CA LYS A 40 -0.74 11.18 14.48
C LYS A 40 -0.54 11.23 12.96
N ALA A 41 -0.50 12.43 12.39
CA ALA A 41 -0.23 12.63 10.97
C ALA A 41 1.14 12.09 10.57
N PHE A 42 2.17 12.36 11.36
CA PHE A 42 3.52 11.83 11.12
C PHE A 42 3.55 10.30 11.11
N VAL A 43 2.91 9.63 12.08
CA VAL A 43 2.87 8.16 12.15
C VAL A 43 2.17 7.57 10.92
N HIS A 44 1.06 8.16 10.47
CA HIS A 44 0.37 7.70 9.26
C HIS A 44 1.22 7.88 7.99
N LEU A 45 1.86 9.05 7.85
CA LEU A 45 2.76 9.33 6.73
C LEU A 45 3.99 8.40 6.76
N LEU A 46 4.53 8.15 7.95
CA LEU A 46 5.65 7.22 8.11
C LEU A 46 5.27 5.81 7.65
N ALA A 47 4.12 5.30 8.11
CA ALA A 47 3.61 4.00 7.68
C ALA A 47 3.38 3.95 6.16
N PHE A 48 2.86 5.05 5.58
CA PHE A 48 2.67 5.19 4.16
C PHE A 48 3.98 5.07 3.38
N TYR A 49 4.98 5.88 3.73
CA TYR A 49 6.26 5.88 3.00
C TYR A 49 7.08 4.63 3.26
N LEU A 50 7.07 4.07 4.48
CA LEU A 50 7.77 2.82 4.78
C LEU A 50 7.14 1.60 4.08
N SER A 51 5.89 1.68 3.64
CA SER A 51 5.28 0.60 2.84
C SER A 51 6.01 0.34 1.52
N TYR A 52 6.79 1.29 1.01
CA TYR A 52 7.63 1.09 -0.17
C TYR A 52 8.78 0.08 0.06
N LEU A 53 9.15 -0.19 1.33
CA LEU A 53 10.12 -1.24 1.66
C LEU A 53 9.62 -2.65 1.32
N LEU A 54 8.31 -2.83 1.09
CA LEU A 54 7.75 -4.10 0.66
C LEU A 54 8.30 -4.56 -0.71
N PHE A 55 8.65 -3.62 -1.60
CA PHE A 55 9.19 -3.97 -2.91
C PHE A 55 10.58 -4.63 -2.84
N PRO A 56 11.60 -4.02 -2.20
CA PRO A 56 12.87 -4.71 -2.03
C PRO A 56 12.75 -5.99 -1.21
N LEU A 57 11.83 -6.07 -0.23
CA LEU A 57 11.57 -7.29 0.52
C LEU A 57 11.04 -8.42 -0.39
N PHE A 58 10.11 -8.09 -1.28
CA PHE A 58 9.57 -9.02 -2.28
C PHE A 58 10.68 -9.56 -3.19
N PHE A 59 11.49 -8.67 -3.78
CA PHE A 59 12.60 -9.08 -4.65
C PHE A 59 13.67 -9.85 -3.90
N PHE A 60 13.96 -9.47 -2.66
CA PHE A 60 14.89 -10.20 -1.81
C PHE A 60 14.41 -11.63 -1.54
N SER A 61 13.11 -11.85 -1.31
CA SER A 61 12.56 -13.19 -1.08
C SER A 61 12.73 -14.11 -2.30
N LEU A 62 12.57 -13.56 -3.52
CA LEU A 62 12.82 -14.28 -4.77
C LEU A 62 14.30 -14.66 -4.90
N PHE A 63 15.19 -13.71 -4.64
CA PHE A 63 16.63 -13.94 -4.67
C PHE A 63 17.06 -14.97 -3.62
N ALA A 64 16.55 -14.86 -2.40
CA ALA A 64 16.86 -15.77 -1.30
C ALA A 64 16.42 -17.21 -1.60
N GLY A 65 15.26 -17.38 -2.22
CA GLY A 65 14.78 -18.69 -2.68
C GLY A 65 15.63 -19.28 -3.82
N TRP A 66 16.08 -18.41 -4.75
CA TRP A 66 16.95 -18.83 -5.86
C TRP A 66 18.36 -19.19 -5.40
N SER A 67 18.97 -18.38 -4.55
CA SER A 67 20.36 -18.53 -4.13
C SER A 67 20.59 -19.63 -3.08
N GLY A 68 19.51 -20.14 -2.47
CA GLY A 68 19.60 -21.09 -1.36
C GLY A 68 20.18 -20.49 -0.07
N TYR A 69 20.25 -19.16 0.03
CA TYR A 69 20.77 -18.45 1.20
C TYR A 69 19.90 -18.66 2.45
N TYR A 70 18.57 -18.72 2.25
CA TYR A 70 17.61 -19.07 3.27
C TYR A 70 16.92 -20.41 2.95
N SER A 71 16.25 -20.99 3.95
CA SER A 71 15.41 -22.15 3.68
C SER A 71 14.29 -21.78 2.72
N ILE A 72 13.92 -22.69 1.83
CA ILE A 72 12.88 -22.46 0.84
C ILE A 72 11.55 -22.10 1.50
N HIS A 73 11.27 -22.62 2.69
CA HIS A 73 10.04 -22.32 3.43
C HIS A 73 10.00 -20.87 3.92
N GLU A 74 11.12 -20.36 4.42
CA GLU A 74 11.25 -18.96 4.83
C GLU A 74 11.12 -18.01 3.63
N ALA A 75 11.78 -18.32 2.52
CA ALA A 75 11.68 -17.55 1.29
C ALA A 75 10.23 -17.50 0.77
N ILE A 76 9.50 -18.61 0.75
CA ILE A 76 8.10 -18.68 0.35
C ILE A 76 7.22 -17.86 1.31
N PHE A 77 7.44 -17.98 2.62
CA PHE A 77 6.67 -17.22 3.60
C PHE A 77 6.81 -15.71 3.41
N ILE A 78 8.06 -15.22 3.27
CA ILE A 78 8.33 -13.79 3.04
C ILE A 78 7.75 -13.34 1.70
N PHE A 79 7.83 -14.16 0.65
CA PHE A 79 7.24 -13.89 -0.66
C PHE A 79 5.72 -13.73 -0.59
N LEU A 80 5.03 -14.67 0.04
CA LEU A 80 3.56 -14.63 0.17
C LEU A 80 3.11 -13.44 1.03
N LEU A 81 3.78 -13.20 2.15
CA LEU A 81 3.48 -12.08 3.04
C LEU A 81 3.69 -10.74 2.34
N SER A 82 4.83 -10.55 1.69
CA SER A 82 5.12 -9.30 0.97
C SER A 82 4.17 -9.08 -0.21
N SER A 83 3.82 -10.14 -0.95
CA SER A 83 2.83 -10.08 -2.04
C SER A 83 1.45 -9.66 -1.55
N LEU A 84 0.99 -10.25 -0.45
CA LEU A 84 -0.30 -9.92 0.17
C LEU A 84 -0.34 -8.45 0.63
N LEU A 85 0.73 -7.99 1.28
CA LEU A 85 0.83 -6.62 1.77
C LEU A 85 0.93 -5.60 0.62
N ILE A 86 1.65 -5.92 -0.46
CA ILE A 86 1.70 -5.10 -1.67
C ILE A 86 0.31 -5.01 -2.30
N TYR A 87 -0.39 -6.14 -2.43
CA TYR A 87 -1.76 -6.17 -2.95
C TYR A 87 -2.69 -5.29 -2.12
N ALA A 88 -2.74 -5.51 -0.82
CA ALA A 88 -3.61 -4.77 0.10
C ALA A 88 -3.31 -3.26 0.12
N ARG A 89 -2.05 -2.88 -0.05
CA ARG A 89 -1.63 -1.48 0.05
C ARG A 89 -1.71 -0.72 -1.27
N PHE A 90 -1.33 -1.35 -2.38
CA PHE A 90 -1.16 -0.65 -3.66
C PHE A 90 -2.21 -1.02 -4.70
N ILE A 91 -2.86 -2.19 -4.60
CA ILE A 91 -3.81 -2.65 -5.61
C ILE A 91 -5.25 -2.50 -5.12
N GLU A 92 -5.56 -3.05 -3.94
CA GLU A 92 -6.92 -3.05 -3.41
C GLU A 92 -7.55 -1.65 -3.27
N PRO A 93 -6.85 -0.61 -2.78
CA PRO A 93 -7.43 0.74 -2.64
C PRO A 93 -7.85 1.37 -3.98
N HIS A 94 -7.33 0.87 -5.10
CA HIS A 94 -7.68 1.36 -6.44
C HIS A 94 -8.86 0.60 -7.06
N HIS A 95 -9.34 -0.45 -6.42
CA HIS A 95 -10.51 -1.21 -6.85
C HIS A 95 -11.80 -0.52 -6.42
N VAL A 96 -12.34 0.34 -7.29
CA VAL A 96 -13.64 0.99 -7.06
C VAL A 96 -14.75 0.05 -7.50
N VAL A 97 -15.59 -0.39 -6.56
CA VAL A 97 -16.76 -1.21 -6.86
C VAL A 97 -17.99 -0.30 -6.96
N VAL A 98 -18.55 -0.18 -8.17
CA VAL A 98 -19.80 0.53 -8.41
C VAL A 98 -20.96 -0.45 -8.34
N LYS A 99 -21.83 -0.30 -7.33
CA LYS A 99 -23.09 -1.06 -7.23
C LYS A 99 -24.23 -0.17 -7.67
N THR A 100 -24.95 -0.58 -8.71
CA THR A 100 -26.15 0.11 -9.18
C THR A 100 -27.38 -0.65 -8.70
N GLN A 101 -28.27 0.03 -7.98
CA GLN A 101 -29.55 -0.50 -7.54
C GLN A 101 -30.66 0.40 -8.04
N GLN A 102 -31.72 -0.18 -8.56
CA GLN A 102 -32.91 0.55 -8.99
C GLN A 102 -34.02 0.29 -7.97
N TYR A 103 -34.53 1.36 -7.40
CA TYR A 103 -35.66 1.32 -6.48
C TYR A 103 -36.86 2.02 -7.10
N GLN A 104 -38.01 1.37 -7.08
CA GLN A 104 -39.26 1.95 -7.48
C GLN A 104 -40.03 2.36 -6.23
N LEU A 105 -40.03 3.66 -5.94
CA LEU A 105 -40.62 4.19 -4.71
C LEU A 105 -42.15 4.09 -4.69
N ASN A 106 -42.78 4.14 -5.86
CA ASN A 106 -44.23 4.03 -5.98
C ASN A 106 -44.61 3.37 -7.31
N PRO A 107 -45.02 2.09 -7.31
CA PRO A 107 -45.33 1.36 -8.54
C PRO A 107 -46.51 1.93 -9.32
N ASP A 108 -47.41 2.68 -8.67
CA ASP A 108 -48.60 3.23 -9.29
C ASP A 108 -48.37 4.63 -9.89
N GLN A 109 -47.32 5.31 -9.54
CA GLN A 109 -46.93 6.59 -10.11
C GLN A 109 -45.79 6.45 -11.08
N LYS A 110 -46.09 6.56 -12.37
CA LYS A 110 -45.08 6.66 -13.43
C LYS A 110 -44.40 8.04 -13.30
N MET A 111 -43.20 8.05 -12.71
CA MET A 111 -42.35 9.23 -12.76
C MET A 111 -41.97 9.54 -14.21
N GLN A 112 -42.18 10.77 -14.64
CA GLN A 112 -41.82 11.17 -16.02
C GLN A 112 -40.30 11.23 -16.24
N LYS A 113 -39.50 11.33 -15.17
CA LYS A 113 -38.04 11.30 -15.24
C LYS A 113 -37.47 10.55 -14.03
N PRO A 114 -36.57 9.59 -14.26
CA PRO A 114 -35.87 8.89 -13.17
C PRO A 114 -34.91 9.84 -12.45
N ILE A 115 -34.93 9.81 -11.12
CA ILE A 115 -33.95 10.52 -10.29
C ILE A 115 -32.76 9.61 -10.07
N LYS A 116 -31.56 10.08 -10.42
CA LYS A 116 -30.31 9.36 -10.19
C LYS A 116 -29.67 9.91 -8.92
N LEU A 117 -29.60 9.08 -7.87
CA LEU A 117 -28.87 9.37 -6.63
C LEU A 117 -27.52 8.67 -6.66
N VAL A 118 -26.47 9.39 -6.38
CA VAL A 118 -25.12 8.84 -6.23
C VAL A 118 -24.72 8.95 -4.77
N LEU A 119 -24.60 7.80 -4.10
CA LEU A 119 -24.08 7.73 -2.75
C LEU A 119 -22.62 7.32 -2.82
N ILE A 120 -21.73 8.17 -2.33
CA ILE A 120 -20.31 7.88 -2.22
C ILE A 120 -20.00 7.74 -0.73
N ALA A 121 -19.64 6.53 -0.32
CA ALA A 121 -19.26 6.23 1.04
C ALA A 121 -17.76 6.01 1.14
N ASP A 122 -17.19 6.38 2.28
CA ASP A 122 -15.82 6.06 2.68
C ASP A 122 -14.73 6.62 1.74
N LEU A 123 -14.93 7.86 1.31
CA LEU A 123 -13.91 8.59 0.58
C LEU A 123 -12.77 9.00 1.52
N HIS A 124 -11.72 8.21 1.55
CA HIS A 124 -10.43 8.64 2.10
C HIS A 124 -9.74 9.56 1.08
N ILE A 125 -10.21 10.80 0.98
CA ILE A 125 -9.59 11.80 0.10
C ILE A 125 -8.43 12.43 0.85
N GLY A 126 -7.26 12.02 0.46
CA GLY A 126 -6.01 12.75 0.70
C GLY A 126 -5.50 12.78 2.14
N LEU A 127 -4.27 12.40 2.24
CA LEU A 127 -3.35 12.86 3.28
C LEU A 127 -2.52 14.01 2.72
#